data_af00e53de4289c4a4129f284dd5038a8
#
_entry.id   af00e53de4289c4a4129f284dd5038a8
#
_cell.length_a   1.000
_cell.length_b   1.000
_cell.length_c   1.000
_cell.angle_alpha   90.00
_cell.angle_beta   90.00
_cell.angle_gamma   90.00
#
_symmetry.space_group_name_H-M   'P 1'
#
loop_
_entity.id
_entity.type
_entity.pdbx_description
1 polymer ?
#
loop_
_entity_poly.entity_id
_entity_poly.type
_entity_poly.pdbx_seq_one_letter_code
_entity_poly.pdbx_strand_id
1 'polypeptide(L)'
;MPHVLIVDDDAGTREALSAIIGEDGLTTATAGDLREARIQLVRQMPDVVFTDLKLPDGSGVDLFEDLDPRSGVEVIVITGHATVESAVNALKMGATDYLVKPINMQRVKAILSRLPRAGDLKAEIGTLRGELRRMGRFGLMLGNSPAMQEVYDQIGRVAPTAASVMLVGESGTGKEVAAQTLHELSLRRKHAFLAVNCGAISPNLIESEMFGHERGSFTGADRQHKGYFERASGGTLFLDEITEMPIELQVKLLRVLETGMFMRVGTTKETETDVRVIAATNRDPEQAVLEGKLRLDLYHRLNVFPISLPPLRDRGKDVELLAQAFLDELNERHSTKKHFPASVKDMLMSYPWPGNVRELKNYVQRAHIMSGADSDSTATVPLQITLSKPAAGTAITIPFGTSLAEADRQLILATLEQCGGVKTRAAEILGISLKTLYNRLVEYGNDAREDGDAADESRALGGAV
;
A
#
# COMPACT_ATOMS: atom_id res chain seq x y z
N MET A 1 -28.88 -20.52 -18.65
CA MET A 1 -29.64 -20.14 -17.44
C MET A 1 -28.66 -20.19 -16.28
N PRO A 2 -28.62 -19.18 -15.44
CA PRO A 2 -27.71 -19.21 -14.30
C PRO A 2 -27.98 -20.42 -13.39
N HIS A 3 -26.91 -21.01 -12.89
CA HIS A 3 -26.92 -22.22 -12.07
C HIS A 3 -26.43 -21.90 -10.66
N VAL A 4 -27.14 -22.37 -9.63
CA VAL A 4 -26.87 -22.10 -8.23
C VAL A 4 -26.61 -23.43 -7.50
N LEU A 5 -25.48 -23.54 -6.80
CA LEU A 5 -25.16 -24.63 -5.90
C LEU A 5 -25.46 -24.22 -4.46
N ILE A 6 -26.23 -25.05 -3.74
CA ILE A 6 -26.57 -24.83 -2.32
C ILE A 6 -25.93 -25.94 -1.51
N VAL A 7 -25.05 -25.58 -0.58
CA VAL A 7 -24.32 -26.53 0.28
C VAL A 7 -24.64 -26.21 1.74
N ASP A 8 -25.42 -27.07 2.37
CA ASP A 8 -25.84 -26.92 3.78
C ASP A 8 -26.16 -28.32 4.32
N ASP A 9 -25.83 -28.64 5.54
CA ASP A 9 -26.13 -29.95 6.13
C ASP A 9 -27.61 -30.10 6.51
N ASP A 10 -28.31 -28.97 6.74
CA ASP A 10 -29.74 -28.94 7.03
C ASP A 10 -30.59 -29.08 5.74
N ALA A 11 -31.31 -30.17 5.60
CA ALA A 11 -32.17 -30.46 4.45
C ALA A 11 -33.28 -29.40 4.29
N GLY A 12 -33.82 -28.87 5.41
CA GLY A 12 -34.85 -27.83 5.37
C GLY A 12 -34.35 -26.52 4.79
N THR A 13 -33.13 -26.13 5.13
CA THR A 13 -32.47 -24.95 4.56
C THR A 13 -32.23 -25.11 3.06
N ARG A 14 -31.74 -26.28 2.62
CA ARG A 14 -31.54 -26.58 1.19
C ARG A 14 -32.84 -26.52 0.39
N GLU A 15 -33.92 -27.13 0.89
CA GLU A 15 -35.24 -27.13 0.24
C GLU A 15 -35.82 -25.72 0.15
N ALA A 16 -35.76 -24.94 1.25
CA ALA A 16 -36.29 -23.58 1.28
C ALA A 16 -35.55 -22.67 0.28
N LEU A 17 -34.22 -22.73 0.25
CA LEU A 17 -33.42 -21.96 -0.69
C LEU A 17 -33.67 -22.39 -2.14
N SER A 18 -33.72 -23.71 -2.40
CA SER A 18 -33.97 -24.24 -3.74
C SER A 18 -35.34 -23.85 -4.28
N ALA A 19 -36.38 -23.85 -3.44
CA ALA A 19 -37.72 -23.41 -3.84
C ALA A 19 -37.75 -21.96 -4.27
N ILE A 20 -37.14 -21.06 -3.49
CA ILE A 20 -37.11 -19.63 -3.77
C ILE A 20 -36.28 -19.31 -5.01
N ILE A 21 -35.14 -19.94 -5.16
CA ILE A 21 -34.27 -19.76 -6.32
C ILE A 21 -34.97 -20.28 -7.59
N GLY A 22 -35.70 -21.37 -7.46
CA GLY A 22 -36.49 -21.93 -8.56
C GLY A 22 -37.66 -21.01 -9.02
N GLU A 23 -38.28 -20.23 -8.11
CA GLU A 23 -39.29 -19.22 -8.46
C GLU A 23 -38.75 -18.15 -9.41
N ASP A 24 -37.48 -17.79 -9.31
CA ASP A 24 -36.82 -16.81 -10.16
C ASP A 24 -36.32 -17.40 -11.51
N GLY A 25 -36.64 -18.67 -11.82
CA GLY A 25 -36.29 -19.33 -13.08
C GLY A 25 -34.81 -19.78 -13.18
N LEU A 26 -34.12 -19.88 -12.05
CA LEU A 26 -32.73 -20.33 -11.97
C LEU A 26 -32.68 -21.86 -11.73
N THR A 27 -31.64 -22.53 -12.24
CA THR A 27 -31.41 -23.95 -11.96
C THR A 27 -30.63 -24.10 -10.66
N THR A 28 -31.01 -25.09 -9.84
CA THR A 28 -30.38 -25.35 -8.56
C THR A 28 -29.78 -26.76 -8.49
N ALA A 29 -28.63 -26.88 -7.84
CA ALA A 29 -28.09 -28.15 -7.34
C ALA A 29 -27.92 -28.02 -5.82
N THR A 30 -28.07 -29.13 -5.11
CA THR A 30 -27.93 -29.15 -3.66
C THR A 30 -26.89 -30.20 -3.25
N ALA A 31 -26.18 -29.92 -2.14
CA ALA A 31 -25.23 -30.83 -1.52
C ALA A 31 -25.35 -30.74 0.00
N GLY A 32 -25.21 -31.87 0.70
CA GLY A 32 -25.26 -31.92 2.16
C GLY A 32 -23.90 -31.83 2.83
N ASP A 33 -22.82 -32.00 2.05
CA ASP A 33 -21.44 -31.99 2.52
C ASP A 33 -20.49 -31.49 1.40
N LEU A 34 -19.19 -31.32 1.73
CA LEU A 34 -18.18 -30.88 0.77
C LEU A 34 -17.94 -31.90 -0.35
N ARG A 35 -18.05 -33.20 -0.04
CA ARG A 35 -17.84 -34.24 -1.02
C ARG A 35 -18.91 -34.23 -2.10
N GLU A 36 -20.18 -34.09 -1.71
CA GLU A 36 -21.29 -33.90 -2.67
C GLU A 36 -21.14 -32.60 -3.45
N ALA A 37 -20.74 -31.52 -2.78
CA ALA A 37 -20.52 -30.21 -3.42
C ALA A 37 -19.46 -30.33 -4.52
N ARG A 38 -18.33 -30.98 -4.29
CA ARG A 38 -17.29 -31.22 -5.29
C ARG A 38 -17.79 -32.03 -6.50
N ILE A 39 -18.64 -32.99 -6.26
CA ILE A 39 -19.27 -33.75 -7.36
C ILE A 39 -20.15 -32.83 -8.22
N GLN A 40 -20.91 -31.96 -7.59
CA GLN A 40 -21.75 -31.00 -8.33
C GLN A 40 -20.93 -29.96 -9.10
N LEU A 41 -19.83 -29.45 -8.53
CA LEU A 41 -18.90 -28.53 -9.20
C LEU A 41 -18.30 -29.15 -10.47
N VAL A 42 -17.97 -30.45 -10.44
CA VAL A 42 -17.45 -31.16 -11.63
C VAL A 42 -18.53 -31.40 -12.67
N ARG A 43 -19.79 -31.63 -12.25
CA ARG A 43 -20.91 -31.85 -13.17
C ARG A 43 -21.29 -30.62 -13.94
N GLN A 44 -21.43 -29.52 -13.22
CA GLN A 44 -21.80 -28.23 -13.79
C GLN A 44 -21.28 -27.12 -12.91
N MET A 45 -20.43 -26.26 -13.47
CA MET A 45 -19.90 -25.11 -12.75
C MET A 45 -21.06 -24.12 -12.45
N PRO A 46 -21.29 -23.76 -11.20
CA PRO A 46 -22.33 -22.83 -10.84
C PRO A 46 -21.90 -21.38 -11.08
N ASP A 47 -22.87 -20.49 -11.24
CA ASP A 47 -22.65 -19.04 -11.24
C ASP A 47 -22.57 -18.51 -9.80
N VAL A 48 -23.27 -19.17 -8.86
CA VAL A 48 -23.28 -18.83 -7.43
C VAL A 48 -23.25 -20.08 -6.58
N VAL A 49 -22.50 -20.03 -5.51
CA VAL A 49 -22.45 -21.03 -4.45
C VAL A 49 -22.94 -20.41 -3.14
N PHE A 50 -24.00 -20.96 -2.57
CA PHE A 50 -24.37 -20.72 -1.18
C PHE A 50 -23.81 -21.87 -0.35
N THR A 51 -22.96 -21.61 0.63
CA THR A 51 -22.35 -22.65 1.46
C THR A 51 -22.46 -22.33 2.94
N ASP A 52 -22.86 -23.31 3.75
CA ASP A 52 -22.74 -23.18 5.20
C ASP A 52 -21.26 -23.17 5.58
N LEU A 53 -20.92 -22.36 6.57
CA LEU A 53 -19.57 -22.30 7.12
C LEU A 53 -19.17 -23.61 7.79
N LYS A 54 -20.13 -24.31 8.42
CA LYS A 54 -19.93 -25.56 9.14
C LYS A 54 -20.62 -26.71 8.41
N LEU A 55 -19.84 -27.63 7.85
CA LEU A 55 -20.33 -28.83 7.19
C LEU A 55 -19.82 -30.08 7.93
N PRO A 56 -20.49 -31.24 7.80
CA PRO A 56 -20.11 -32.45 8.53
C PRO A 56 -18.69 -32.95 8.26
N ASP A 57 -18.16 -32.66 7.09
CA ASP A 57 -16.85 -33.12 6.60
C ASP A 57 -15.80 -31.99 6.45
N GLY A 58 -16.11 -30.76 6.90
CA GLY A 58 -15.16 -29.65 6.88
C GLY A 58 -15.78 -28.28 6.97
N SER A 59 -15.08 -27.29 6.45
CA SER A 59 -15.55 -25.91 6.39
C SER A 59 -16.00 -25.56 4.98
N GLY A 60 -17.17 -24.89 4.84
CA GLY A 60 -17.65 -24.45 3.53
C GLY A 60 -16.69 -23.50 2.79
N VAL A 61 -15.72 -22.89 3.50
CA VAL A 61 -14.66 -22.11 2.87
C VAL A 61 -13.61 -22.97 2.16
N ASP A 62 -13.52 -24.26 2.46
CA ASP A 62 -12.59 -25.17 1.78
C ASP A 62 -12.95 -25.34 0.29
N LEU A 63 -14.20 -25.03 -0.10
CA LEU A 63 -14.62 -25.00 -1.51
C LEU A 63 -13.92 -23.90 -2.33
N PHE A 64 -13.34 -22.89 -1.70
CA PHE A 64 -12.62 -21.84 -2.43
C PHE A 64 -11.36 -22.38 -3.13
N GLU A 65 -10.74 -23.42 -2.57
CA GLU A 65 -9.58 -24.08 -3.18
C GLU A 65 -9.95 -24.85 -4.46
N ASP A 66 -11.21 -25.30 -4.55
CA ASP A 66 -11.72 -26.06 -5.69
C ASP A 66 -12.26 -25.15 -6.82
N LEU A 67 -12.40 -23.84 -6.56
CA LEU A 67 -12.91 -22.86 -7.51
C LEU A 67 -11.76 -22.07 -8.12
N ASP A 68 -11.67 -22.04 -9.46
CA ASP A 68 -10.74 -21.14 -10.15
C ASP A 68 -11.13 -19.66 -9.84
N PRO A 69 -10.23 -18.86 -9.27
CA PRO A 69 -10.47 -17.43 -9.02
C PRO A 69 -10.91 -16.65 -10.27
N ARG A 70 -10.64 -17.20 -11.46
CA ARG A 70 -11.01 -16.60 -12.75
C ARG A 70 -12.37 -17.05 -13.26
N SER A 71 -13.00 -18.04 -12.64
CA SER A 71 -14.30 -18.59 -13.08
C SER A 71 -15.46 -17.59 -12.92
N GLY A 72 -15.28 -16.57 -12.07
CA GLY A 72 -16.32 -15.59 -11.80
C GLY A 72 -17.47 -16.11 -10.94
N VAL A 73 -17.34 -17.28 -10.33
CA VAL A 73 -18.32 -17.87 -9.41
C VAL A 73 -18.43 -16.99 -8.17
N GLU A 74 -19.65 -16.58 -7.84
CA GLU A 74 -19.90 -15.86 -6.60
C GLU A 74 -20.13 -16.85 -5.46
N VAL A 75 -19.38 -16.69 -4.35
CA VAL A 75 -19.56 -17.54 -3.18
C VAL A 75 -20.14 -16.75 -2.04
N ILE A 76 -21.28 -17.18 -1.53
CA ILE A 76 -21.99 -16.60 -0.40
C ILE A 76 -21.95 -17.58 0.77
N VAL A 77 -21.34 -17.16 1.87
CA VAL A 77 -21.22 -17.99 3.06
C VAL A 77 -22.43 -17.79 3.95
N ILE A 78 -23.05 -18.89 4.37
CA ILE A 78 -24.15 -18.92 5.34
C ILE A 78 -23.57 -19.26 6.71
N THR A 79 -23.98 -18.57 7.78
CA THR A 79 -23.50 -18.85 9.13
C THR A 79 -24.58 -18.68 10.19
N GLY A 80 -24.63 -19.61 11.16
CA GLY A 80 -25.53 -19.51 12.31
C GLY A 80 -25.00 -18.58 13.42
N HIS A 81 -23.70 -18.25 13.40
CA HIS A 81 -23.06 -17.39 14.39
C HIS A 81 -22.23 -16.34 13.66
N ALA A 82 -22.84 -15.17 13.44
CA ALA A 82 -22.10 -14.04 12.90
C ALA A 82 -21.25 -13.37 13.97
N THR A 83 -20.01 -13.81 14.12
CA THR A 83 -19.00 -12.96 14.74
C THR A 83 -18.38 -12.10 13.62
N VAL A 84 -17.98 -10.88 13.96
CA VAL A 84 -17.26 -10.01 12.99
C VAL A 84 -16.04 -10.72 12.42
N GLU A 85 -15.39 -11.56 13.22
CA GLU A 85 -14.23 -12.36 12.80
C GLU A 85 -14.57 -13.42 11.74
N SER A 86 -15.68 -14.18 11.89
CA SER A 86 -16.05 -15.22 10.93
C SER A 86 -16.45 -14.64 9.57
N ALA A 87 -17.17 -13.51 9.58
CA ALA A 87 -17.54 -12.79 8.36
C ALA A 87 -16.32 -12.21 7.64
N VAL A 88 -15.39 -11.62 8.39
CA VAL A 88 -14.13 -11.07 7.86
C VAL A 88 -13.25 -12.18 7.28
N ASN A 89 -13.14 -13.32 7.94
CA ASN A 89 -12.35 -14.44 7.43
C ASN A 89 -12.93 -15.02 6.14
N ALA A 90 -14.25 -15.18 6.05
CA ALA A 90 -14.90 -15.63 4.82
C ALA A 90 -14.61 -14.67 3.64
N LEU A 91 -14.73 -13.35 3.87
CA LEU A 91 -14.44 -12.34 2.84
C LEU A 91 -12.95 -12.31 2.44
N LYS A 92 -12.02 -12.49 3.40
CA LYS A 92 -10.57 -12.63 3.11
C LYS A 92 -10.26 -13.84 2.25
N MET A 93 -10.99 -14.94 2.44
CA MET A 93 -10.81 -16.17 1.68
C MET A 93 -11.47 -16.15 0.30
N GLY A 94 -12.23 -15.11 -0.03
CA GLY A 94 -12.80 -14.91 -1.37
C GLY A 94 -14.32 -14.96 -1.45
N ALA A 95 -15.05 -15.07 -0.32
CA ALA A 95 -16.51 -14.93 -0.33
C ALA A 95 -16.95 -13.57 -0.89
N THR A 96 -17.98 -13.59 -1.72
CA THR A 96 -18.56 -12.36 -2.28
C THR A 96 -19.46 -11.65 -1.25
N ASP A 97 -20.19 -12.42 -0.43
CA ASP A 97 -21.06 -11.91 0.62
C ASP A 97 -21.25 -13.00 1.70
N TYR A 98 -21.95 -12.66 2.78
CA TYR A 98 -22.35 -13.62 3.80
C TYR A 98 -23.80 -13.41 4.22
N LEU A 99 -24.46 -14.49 4.63
CA LEU A 99 -25.82 -14.52 5.17
C LEU A 99 -25.83 -15.11 6.57
N VAL A 100 -26.64 -14.55 7.45
CA VAL A 100 -26.81 -15.02 8.83
C VAL A 100 -28.11 -15.80 8.93
N LYS A 101 -28.07 -17.00 9.55
CA LYS A 101 -29.28 -17.75 9.90
C LYS A 101 -29.98 -17.07 11.09
N PRO A 102 -31.31 -16.83 11.05
CA PRO A 102 -32.24 -17.24 10.01
C PRO A 102 -32.11 -16.41 8.72
N ILE A 103 -32.09 -17.09 7.58
CA ILE A 103 -31.78 -16.47 6.29
C ILE A 103 -32.89 -15.47 5.90
N ASN A 104 -32.49 -14.24 5.63
CA ASN A 104 -33.40 -13.23 5.12
C ASN A 104 -33.61 -13.41 3.61
N MET A 105 -34.82 -13.86 3.26
CA MET A 105 -35.20 -14.18 1.88
C MET A 105 -35.18 -12.97 0.94
N GLN A 106 -35.45 -11.76 1.43
CA GLN A 106 -35.32 -10.54 0.63
C GLN A 106 -33.88 -10.28 0.23
N ARG A 107 -32.93 -10.62 1.11
CA ARG A 107 -31.50 -10.50 0.83
C ARG A 107 -31.04 -11.53 -0.20
N VAL A 108 -31.54 -12.76 -0.13
CA VAL A 108 -31.30 -13.80 -1.16
C VAL A 108 -31.80 -13.33 -2.52
N LYS A 109 -33.06 -12.85 -2.62
CA LYS A 109 -33.63 -12.31 -3.88
C LYS A 109 -32.82 -11.10 -4.40
N ALA A 110 -32.35 -10.22 -3.53
CA ALA A 110 -31.50 -9.09 -3.92
C ALA A 110 -30.12 -9.53 -4.47
N ILE A 111 -29.56 -10.64 -3.97
CA ILE A 111 -28.34 -11.24 -4.50
C ILE A 111 -28.64 -11.85 -5.88
N LEU A 112 -29.67 -12.66 -5.99
CA LEU A 112 -30.04 -13.35 -7.22
C LEU A 112 -30.47 -12.38 -8.35
N SER A 113 -31.13 -11.27 -8.03
CA SER A 113 -31.54 -10.27 -9.03
C SER A 113 -30.37 -9.59 -9.76
N ARG A 114 -29.17 -9.73 -9.25
CA ARG A 114 -27.93 -9.21 -9.88
C ARG A 114 -27.32 -10.19 -10.89
N LEU A 115 -27.72 -11.46 -10.87
CA LEU A 115 -27.10 -12.53 -11.65
C LEU A 115 -27.38 -12.52 -13.16
N PRO A 116 -28.61 -12.35 -13.65
CA PRO A 116 -28.92 -12.54 -15.09
C PRO A 116 -28.34 -11.49 -16.03
N ARG A 117 -27.99 -10.30 -15.50
CA ARG A 117 -27.35 -9.21 -16.27
C ARG A 117 -25.83 -9.11 -16.00
N ALA A 118 -25.34 -9.81 -15.00
CA ALA A 118 -23.94 -9.74 -14.59
C ALA A 118 -23.05 -10.67 -15.41
N GLY A 119 -23.55 -11.79 -15.93
CA GLY A 119 -22.75 -12.77 -16.68
C GLY A 119 -22.14 -12.18 -17.96
N ASP A 120 -22.97 -11.62 -18.82
CA ASP A 120 -22.52 -11.05 -20.10
C ASP A 120 -21.72 -9.76 -19.90
N LEU A 121 -22.21 -8.87 -19.01
CA LEU A 121 -21.46 -7.66 -18.65
C LEU A 121 -20.16 -7.97 -17.87
N LYS A 122 -20.16 -8.99 -16.99
CA LYS A 122 -18.93 -9.42 -16.30
C LYS A 122 -17.90 -10.00 -17.25
N ALA A 123 -18.31 -10.78 -18.25
CA ALA A 123 -17.40 -11.29 -19.27
C ALA A 123 -16.78 -10.15 -20.09
N GLU A 124 -17.57 -9.19 -20.52
CA GLU A 124 -17.12 -8.03 -21.29
C GLU A 124 -16.24 -7.09 -20.43
N ILE A 125 -16.65 -6.80 -19.19
CA ILE A 125 -15.86 -6.06 -18.21
C ILE A 125 -14.58 -6.83 -17.84
N GLY A 126 -14.64 -8.17 -17.73
CA GLY A 126 -13.50 -9.02 -17.49
C GLY A 126 -12.48 -8.97 -18.63
N THR A 127 -12.98 -8.99 -19.87
CA THR A 127 -12.13 -8.87 -21.07
C THR A 127 -11.49 -7.49 -21.16
N LEU A 128 -12.27 -6.42 -20.97
CA LEU A 128 -11.78 -5.03 -20.97
C LEU A 128 -10.81 -4.76 -19.81
N ARG A 129 -11.08 -5.30 -18.63
CA ARG A 129 -10.15 -5.23 -17.49
C ARG A 129 -8.87 -6.04 -17.74
N GLY A 130 -8.99 -7.19 -18.41
CA GLY A 130 -7.85 -7.99 -18.84
C GLY A 130 -6.98 -7.27 -19.88
N GLU A 131 -7.57 -6.54 -20.80
CA GLU A 131 -6.87 -5.70 -21.76
C GLU A 131 -6.21 -4.50 -21.10
N LEU A 132 -6.91 -3.79 -20.22
CA LEU A 132 -6.34 -2.69 -19.44
C LEU A 132 -5.19 -3.17 -18.53
N ARG A 133 -5.30 -4.35 -17.93
CA ARG A 133 -4.22 -4.98 -17.16
C ARG A 133 -3.02 -5.32 -18.04
N ARG A 134 -3.23 -5.82 -19.28
CA ARG A 134 -2.14 -6.06 -20.25
C ARG A 134 -1.44 -4.76 -20.65
N MET A 135 -2.15 -3.64 -20.66
CA MET A 135 -1.61 -2.29 -20.85
C MET A 135 -0.98 -1.72 -19.57
N GLY A 136 -0.97 -2.48 -18.45
CA GLY A 136 -0.41 -2.05 -17.17
C GLY A 136 -1.26 -1.03 -16.42
N ARG A 137 -2.56 -0.88 -16.75
CA ARG A 137 -3.48 0.04 -16.07
C ARG A 137 -4.48 -0.70 -15.20
N PHE A 138 -4.65 -0.22 -13.97
CA PHE A 138 -5.67 -0.69 -13.03
C PHE A 138 -6.27 0.50 -12.27
N GLY A 139 -7.47 0.92 -12.65
CA GLY A 139 -8.04 2.18 -12.17
C GLY A 139 -7.12 3.35 -12.52
N LEU A 140 -6.73 4.10 -11.50
CA LEU A 140 -5.76 5.21 -11.62
C LEU A 140 -4.30 4.74 -11.51
N MET A 141 -4.06 3.49 -11.13
CA MET A 141 -2.72 2.96 -10.94
C MET A 141 -2.12 2.49 -12.26
N LEU A 142 -0.80 2.60 -12.36
CA LEU A 142 -0.01 2.17 -13.51
C LEU A 142 1.13 1.26 -13.03
N GLY A 143 1.25 0.09 -13.65
CA GLY A 143 2.27 -0.92 -13.37
C GLY A 143 1.89 -2.28 -13.93
N ASN A 144 2.87 -3.06 -14.33
CA ASN A 144 2.68 -4.39 -14.91
C ASN A 144 3.55 -5.46 -14.24
N SER A 145 4.33 -5.08 -13.23
CA SER A 145 5.16 -6.02 -12.48
C SER A 145 4.32 -7.03 -11.70
N PRO A 146 4.81 -8.26 -11.48
CA PRO A 146 4.10 -9.28 -10.69
C PRO A 146 3.69 -8.76 -9.31
N ALA A 147 4.56 -8.00 -8.64
CA ALA A 147 4.26 -7.39 -7.34
C ALA A 147 3.08 -6.41 -7.40
N MET A 148 2.95 -5.63 -8.48
CA MET A 148 1.79 -4.74 -8.66
C MET A 148 0.52 -5.50 -9.05
N GLN A 149 0.62 -6.61 -9.78
CA GLN A 149 -0.54 -7.46 -10.08
C GLN A 149 -1.15 -8.05 -8.81
N GLU A 150 -0.34 -8.45 -7.85
CA GLU A 150 -0.81 -8.91 -6.54
C GLU A 150 -1.55 -7.81 -5.78
N VAL A 151 -1.03 -6.58 -5.79
CA VAL A 151 -1.71 -5.39 -5.22
C VAL A 151 -3.06 -5.15 -5.91
N TYR A 152 -3.11 -5.25 -7.25
CA TYR A 152 -4.35 -5.07 -8.00
C TYR A 152 -5.40 -6.14 -7.67
N ASP A 153 -4.98 -7.39 -7.50
CA ASP A 153 -5.88 -8.47 -7.10
C ASP A 153 -6.44 -8.23 -5.69
N GLN A 154 -5.60 -7.80 -4.75
CA GLN A 154 -6.05 -7.45 -3.39
C GLN A 154 -7.03 -6.27 -3.41
N ILE A 155 -6.74 -5.20 -4.16
CA ILE A 155 -7.64 -4.05 -4.33
C ILE A 155 -8.96 -4.50 -4.96
N GLY A 156 -8.91 -5.32 -6.02
CA GLY A 156 -10.11 -5.81 -6.71
C GLY A 156 -11.04 -6.62 -5.79
N ARG A 157 -10.48 -7.39 -4.85
CA ARG A 157 -11.26 -8.18 -3.88
C ARG A 157 -11.88 -7.32 -2.79
N VAL A 158 -11.12 -6.36 -2.22
CA VAL A 158 -11.59 -5.59 -1.08
C VAL A 158 -12.40 -4.35 -1.46
N ALA A 159 -12.24 -3.81 -2.68
CA ALA A 159 -12.94 -2.59 -3.11
C ALA A 159 -14.46 -2.66 -2.98
N PRO A 160 -15.16 -3.77 -3.37
CA PRO A 160 -16.61 -3.86 -3.26
C PRO A 160 -17.14 -3.97 -1.83
N THR A 161 -16.28 -4.23 -0.86
CA THR A 161 -16.68 -4.41 0.56
C THR A 161 -16.69 -3.09 1.32
N ALA A 162 -17.28 -3.09 2.52
CA ALA A 162 -17.21 -1.97 3.46
C ALA A 162 -16.02 -2.07 4.42
N ALA A 163 -15.17 -3.08 4.29
CA ALA A 163 -14.03 -3.31 5.19
C ALA A 163 -13.05 -2.14 5.18
N SER A 164 -12.47 -1.86 6.35
CA SER A 164 -11.35 -0.94 6.48
C SER A 164 -10.12 -1.53 5.80
N VAL A 165 -9.33 -0.68 5.13
CA VAL A 165 -8.12 -1.08 4.43
C VAL A 165 -6.93 -0.32 5.01
N MET A 166 -5.84 -1.02 5.29
CA MET A 166 -4.59 -0.42 5.69
C MET A 166 -3.55 -0.53 4.58
N LEU A 167 -3.14 0.61 4.03
CA LEU A 167 -2.12 0.70 3.00
C LEU A 167 -0.76 0.94 3.64
N VAL A 168 0.17 0.01 3.45
CA VAL A 168 1.53 0.10 3.97
C VAL A 168 2.51 0.24 2.81
N GLY A 169 3.52 1.08 2.95
CA GLY A 169 4.57 1.22 1.94
C GLY A 169 5.34 2.53 2.09
N GLU A 170 6.54 2.56 1.56
CA GLU A 170 7.44 3.71 1.62
C GLU A 170 6.78 5.01 1.12
N SER A 171 7.35 6.15 1.51
CA SER A 171 6.89 7.44 0.99
C SER A 171 7.02 7.49 -0.54
N GLY A 172 5.99 8.00 -1.21
CA GLY A 172 5.98 8.15 -2.66
C GLY A 172 5.68 6.88 -3.47
N THR A 173 5.28 5.76 -2.86
CA THR A 173 4.91 4.50 -3.56
C THR A 173 3.55 4.55 -4.26
N GLY A 174 2.71 5.56 -3.97
CA GLY A 174 1.40 5.74 -4.59
C GLY A 174 0.22 5.30 -3.71
N LYS A 175 0.35 5.32 -2.38
CA LYS A 175 -0.72 4.96 -1.43
C LYS A 175 -2.01 5.76 -1.65
N GLU A 176 -1.91 7.05 -1.91
CA GLU A 176 -3.08 7.90 -2.19
C GLU A 176 -3.80 7.48 -3.48
N VAL A 177 -3.05 7.18 -4.55
CA VAL A 177 -3.60 6.67 -5.82
C VAL A 177 -4.26 5.31 -5.63
N ALA A 178 -3.70 4.44 -4.78
CA ALA A 178 -4.30 3.17 -4.41
C ALA A 178 -5.61 3.36 -3.63
N ALA A 179 -5.64 4.29 -2.67
CA ALA A 179 -6.85 4.63 -1.92
C ALA A 179 -7.96 5.19 -2.82
N GLN A 180 -7.61 6.07 -3.75
CA GLN A 180 -8.55 6.61 -4.72
C GLN A 180 -9.06 5.52 -5.67
N THR A 181 -8.19 4.61 -6.13
CA THR A 181 -8.59 3.45 -6.95
C THR A 181 -9.53 2.52 -6.18
N LEU A 182 -9.26 2.26 -4.89
CA LEU A 182 -10.16 1.51 -4.01
C LEU A 182 -11.55 2.14 -3.93
N HIS A 183 -11.62 3.47 -3.81
CA HIS A 183 -12.89 4.19 -3.78
C HIS A 183 -13.63 4.09 -5.11
N GLU A 184 -12.95 4.32 -6.25
CA GLU A 184 -13.54 4.27 -7.60
C GLU A 184 -14.09 2.88 -7.95
N LEU A 185 -13.48 1.82 -7.44
CA LEU A 185 -13.94 0.43 -7.62
C LEU A 185 -14.97 -0.01 -6.57
N SER A 186 -15.28 0.83 -5.58
CA SER A 186 -16.20 0.52 -4.49
C SER A 186 -17.67 0.78 -4.85
N LEU A 187 -18.56 0.29 -3.99
CA LEU A 187 -19.98 0.62 -4.06
C LEU A 187 -20.24 2.10 -3.75
N ARG A 188 -19.29 2.80 -3.10
CA ARG A 188 -19.37 4.21 -2.71
C ARG A 188 -18.78 5.17 -3.75
N ARG A 189 -18.41 4.72 -4.94
CA ARG A 189 -17.73 5.51 -6.01
C ARG A 189 -18.45 6.80 -6.43
N LYS A 190 -19.76 6.90 -6.19
CA LYS A 190 -20.57 8.09 -6.50
C LYS A 190 -20.65 9.09 -5.33
N HIS A 191 -20.12 8.74 -4.18
CA HIS A 191 -20.09 9.56 -2.97
C HIS A 191 -18.74 10.23 -2.79
N ALA A 192 -18.62 11.04 -1.74
CA ALA A 192 -17.39 11.80 -1.48
C ALA A 192 -16.19 10.88 -1.17
N PHE A 193 -15.05 11.19 -1.77
CA PHE A 193 -13.73 10.72 -1.35
C PHE A 193 -12.98 11.92 -0.75
N LEU A 194 -12.67 11.85 0.53
CA LEU A 194 -11.90 12.88 1.22
C LEU A 194 -10.58 12.31 1.71
N ALA A 195 -9.49 12.96 1.34
CA ALA A 195 -8.15 12.61 1.77
C ALA A 195 -7.64 13.59 2.82
N VAL A 196 -7.08 13.05 3.89
CA VAL A 196 -6.51 13.80 5.01
C VAL A 196 -5.12 13.28 5.29
N ASN A 197 -4.12 14.14 5.25
CA ASN A 197 -2.79 13.80 5.75
C ASN A 197 -2.71 14.21 7.23
N CYS A 198 -2.60 13.22 8.12
CA CYS A 198 -2.59 13.43 9.56
C CYS A 198 -1.34 14.18 10.06
N GLY A 199 -0.22 14.09 9.33
CA GLY A 199 1.01 14.80 9.66
C GLY A 199 1.05 16.24 9.16
N ALA A 200 0.19 16.61 8.18
CA ALA A 200 0.19 17.95 7.61
C ALA A 200 -0.65 18.95 8.38
N ILE A 201 -1.56 18.49 9.25
CA ILE A 201 -2.43 19.35 10.07
C ILE A 201 -1.78 19.56 11.43
N SER A 202 -1.78 20.81 11.91
CA SER A 202 -1.22 21.06 13.24
C SER A 202 -1.98 20.30 14.33
N PRO A 203 -1.30 19.81 15.39
CA PRO A 203 -1.92 19.04 16.47
C PRO A 203 -3.12 19.74 17.15
N ASN A 204 -3.11 21.06 17.18
CA ASN A 204 -4.17 21.88 17.77
C ASN A 204 -5.44 21.98 16.92
N LEU A 205 -5.32 21.75 15.61
CA LEU A 205 -6.43 21.89 14.66
C LEU A 205 -6.97 20.55 14.16
N ILE A 206 -6.18 19.50 14.21
CA ILE A 206 -6.55 18.20 13.61
C ILE A 206 -7.84 17.65 14.25
N GLU A 207 -8.08 17.86 15.53
CA GLU A 207 -9.32 17.43 16.19
C GLU A 207 -10.53 18.13 15.59
N SER A 208 -10.45 19.46 15.49
CA SER A 208 -11.50 20.28 14.90
C SER A 208 -11.74 19.99 13.42
N GLU A 209 -10.69 19.70 12.66
CA GLU A 209 -10.82 19.32 11.24
C GLU A 209 -11.46 17.94 11.09
N MET A 210 -11.08 16.96 11.93
CA MET A 210 -11.60 15.61 11.85
C MET A 210 -13.06 15.51 12.28
N PHE A 211 -13.41 16.07 13.45
CA PHE A 211 -14.71 15.89 14.10
C PHE A 211 -15.62 17.12 14.00
N GLY A 212 -15.09 18.27 13.61
CA GLY A 212 -15.82 19.54 13.59
C GLY A 212 -15.90 20.22 14.95
N HIS A 213 -16.39 21.44 14.99
CA HIS A 213 -16.57 22.20 16.22
C HIS A 213 -17.86 23.01 16.21
N GLU A 214 -18.38 23.28 17.40
CA GLU A 214 -19.47 24.21 17.61
C GLU A 214 -18.93 25.63 17.77
N ARG A 215 -19.77 26.62 17.51
CA ARG A 215 -19.42 28.04 17.69
C ARG A 215 -19.04 28.29 19.18
N GLY A 216 -17.92 28.95 19.40
CA GLY A 216 -17.42 29.31 20.73
C GLY A 216 -16.71 28.20 21.50
N SER A 217 -16.40 27.07 20.86
CA SER A 217 -15.73 25.93 21.51
C SER A 217 -14.26 26.18 21.87
N PHE A 218 -13.61 27.11 21.21
CA PHE A 218 -12.24 27.60 21.48
C PHE A 218 -12.02 29.01 20.92
N THR A 219 -10.91 29.64 21.25
CA THR A 219 -10.55 30.98 20.75
C THR A 219 -10.35 30.94 19.24
N GLY A 220 -11.22 31.64 18.48
CA GLY A 220 -11.24 31.63 17.03
C GLY A 220 -12.36 30.76 16.42
N ALA A 221 -13.17 30.07 17.22
CA ALA A 221 -14.34 29.33 16.75
C ALA A 221 -15.55 30.26 16.52
N ASP A 222 -15.46 31.18 15.58
CA ASP A 222 -16.50 32.21 15.32
C ASP A 222 -17.78 31.63 14.73
N ARG A 223 -17.71 30.48 14.08
CA ARG A 223 -18.82 29.76 13.43
C ARG A 223 -18.68 28.24 13.65
N GLN A 224 -19.78 27.53 13.47
CA GLN A 224 -19.78 26.06 13.43
C GLN A 224 -18.99 25.57 12.21
N HIS A 225 -18.21 24.50 12.40
CA HIS A 225 -17.45 23.82 11.35
C HIS A 225 -17.80 22.34 11.26
N LYS A 226 -18.02 21.85 10.04
CA LYS A 226 -18.26 20.43 9.78
C LYS A 226 -16.94 19.72 9.50
N GLY A 227 -16.62 18.73 10.35
CA GLY A 227 -15.40 17.95 10.22
C GLY A 227 -15.42 16.96 9.06
N TYR A 228 -14.27 16.31 8.84
CA TYR A 228 -14.12 15.31 7.77
C TYR A 228 -15.10 14.14 7.91
N PHE A 229 -15.37 13.63 9.11
CA PHE A 229 -16.32 12.53 9.32
C PHE A 229 -17.76 12.89 8.90
N GLU A 230 -18.19 14.11 9.15
CA GLU A 230 -19.50 14.58 8.72
C GLU A 230 -19.56 14.78 7.19
N ARG A 231 -18.51 15.36 6.63
CA ARG A 231 -18.42 15.65 5.17
C ARG A 231 -18.25 14.39 4.34
N ALA A 232 -17.60 13.34 4.88
CA ALA A 232 -17.37 12.07 4.21
C ALA A 232 -18.51 11.08 4.39
N SER A 233 -19.57 11.42 5.13
CA SER A 233 -20.68 10.50 5.42
C SER A 233 -21.32 9.96 4.14
N GLY A 234 -21.55 8.65 4.08
CA GLY A 234 -21.95 7.91 2.89
C GLY A 234 -20.80 7.55 1.94
N GLY A 235 -19.63 8.18 2.11
CA GLY A 235 -18.47 8.06 1.22
C GLY A 235 -17.27 7.32 1.84
N THR A 236 -16.07 7.81 1.48
CA THR A 236 -14.79 7.23 1.92
C THR A 236 -13.89 8.32 2.49
N LEU A 237 -13.29 8.06 3.64
CA LEU A 237 -12.25 8.89 4.26
C LEU A 237 -10.92 8.17 4.17
N PHE A 238 -9.95 8.82 3.51
CA PHE A 238 -8.58 8.35 3.44
C PHE A 238 -7.72 9.10 4.45
N LEU A 239 -7.10 8.37 5.38
CA LEU A 239 -6.23 8.87 6.44
C LEU A 239 -4.78 8.52 6.09
N ASP A 240 -4.05 9.47 5.50
CA ASP A 240 -2.62 9.28 5.21
C ASP A 240 -1.79 9.60 6.45
N GLU A 241 -0.67 8.89 6.59
CA GLU A 241 0.26 9.01 7.72
C GLU A 241 -0.44 8.86 9.09
N ILE A 242 -1.28 7.82 9.24
CA ILE A 242 -2.09 7.57 10.46
C ILE A 242 -1.23 7.51 11.73
N THR A 243 0.02 7.10 11.64
CA THR A 243 0.99 7.04 12.74
C THR A 243 1.44 8.42 13.24
N GLU A 244 1.14 9.49 12.50
CA GLU A 244 1.40 10.88 12.91
C GLU A 244 0.21 11.52 13.63
N MET A 245 -0.93 10.80 13.73
CA MET A 245 -2.12 11.28 14.47
C MET A 245 -1.84 11.25 15.98
N PRO A 246 -2.11 12.34 16.73
CA PRO A 246 -2.00 12.36 18.20
C PRO A 246 -2.75 11.20 18.86
N ILE A 247 -2.17 10.60 19.88
CA ILE A 247 -2.71 9.42 20.57
C ILE A 247 -4.11 9.65 21.14
N GLU A 248 -4.38 10.86 21.66
CA GLU A 248 -5.69 11.25 22.19
C GLU A 248 -6.78 11.20 21.09
N LEU A 249 -6.43 11.54 19.86
CA LEU A 249 -7.35 11.51 18.73
C LEU A 249 -7.54 10.09 18.18
N GLN A 250 -6.54 9.25 18.31
CA GLN A 250 -6.68 7.82 17.95
C GLN A 250 -7.76 7.13 18.79
N VAL A 251 -7.95 7.54 20.09
CA VAL A 251 -9.04 7.05 20.93
C VAL A 251 -10.41 7.45 20.35
N LYS A 252 -10.54 8.70 19.92
CA LYS A 252 -11.79 9.20 19.32
C LYS A 252 -12.06 8.53 17.96
N LEU A 253 -11.02 8.34 17.15
CA LEU A 253 -11.12 7.61 15.90
C LEU A 253 -11.59 6.16 16.11
N LEU A 254 -11.03 5.47 17.10
CA LEU A 254 -11.45 4.10 17.43
C LEU A 254 -12.94 4.05 17.76
N ARG A 255 -13.44 4.98 18.61
CA ARG A 255 -14.86 5.06 18.94
C ARG A 255 -15.74 5.22 17.69
N VAL A 256 -15.33 6.09 16.75
CA VAL A 256 -16.09 6.27 15.50
C VAL A 256 -16.11 4.99 14.66
N LEU A 257 -14.98 4.28 14.57
CA LEU A 257 -14.89 3.03 13.81
C LEU A 257 -15.72 1.89 14.44
N GLU A 258 -15.95 1.92 15.73
CA GLU A 258 -16.73 0.91 16.45
C GLU A 258 -18.22 1.20 16.43
N THR A 259 -18.60 2.45 16.70
CA THR A 259 -20.00 2.83 16.96
C THR A 259 -20.66 3.55 15.78
N GLY A 260 -19.89 4.08 14.83
CA GLY A 260 -20.40 4.99 13.81
C GLY A 260 -20.81 6.36 14.34
N MET A 261 -20.43 6.71 15.58
CA MET A 261 -20.85 7.93 16.25
C MET A 261 -19.65 8.78 16.67
N PHE A 262 -19.77 10.09 16.58
CA PHE A 262 -18.77 11.04 17.05
C PHE A 262 -19.44 12.27 17.67
N MET A 263 -18.65 13.08 18.40
CA MET A 263 -19.06 14.36 18.94
C MET A 263 -18.16 15.46 18.40
N ARG A 264 -18.73 16.61 18.06
CA ARG A 264 -17.96 17.81 17.70
C ARG A 264 -17.29 18.38 18.95
N VAL A 265 -16.22 19.13 18.74
CA VAL A 265 -15.56 19.87 19.83
C VAL A 265 -16.53 20.90 20.40
N GLY A 266 -16.67 20.94 21.72
CA GLY A 266 -17.55 21.86 22.44
C GLY A 266 -19.01 21.41 22.59
N THR A 267 -19.35 20.16 22.26
CA THR A 267 -20.70 19.61 22.50
C THR A 267 -20.63 18.15 22.97
N THR A 268 -21.68 17.74 23.68
CA THR A 268 -21.92 16.34 24.05
C THR A 268 -22.92 15.64 23.15
N LYS A 269 -23.41 16.33 22.11
CA LYS A 269 -24.34 15.74 21.14
C LYS A 269 -23.62 14.77 20.22
N GLU A 270 -24.09 13.53 20.21
CA GLU A 270 -23.60 12.52 19.27
C GLU A 270 -24.15 12.76 17.87
N THR A 271 -23.29 12.54 16.89
CA THR A 271 -23.60 12.64 15.45
C THR A 271 -23.25 11.32 14.79
N GLU A 272 -24.17 10.76 14.04
CA GLU A 272 -23.99 9.51 13.30
C GLU A 272 -23.22 9.77 11.99
N THR A 273 -22.37 8.81 11.61
CA THR A 273 -21.65 8.82 10.34
C THR A 273 -21.51 7.41 9.78
N ASP A 274 -21.72 7.28 8.47
CA ASP A 274 -21.46 6.04 7.71
C ASP A 274 -20.29 6.27 6.76
N VAL A 275 -19.06 6.15 7.26
CA VAL A 275 -17.84 6.39 6.48
C VAL A 275 -17.03 5.12 6.35
N ARG A 276 -16.64 4.77 5.11
CA ARG A 276 -15.60 3.78 4.89
C ARG A 276 -14.23 4.41 5.12
N VAL A 277 -13.40 3.79 5.98
CA VAL A 277 -12.07 4.31 6.28
C VAL A 277 -10.99 3.49 5.53
N ILE A 278 -10.08 4.20 4.89
CA ILE A 278 -8.84 3.68 4.34
C ILE A 278 -7.70 4.41 5.06
N ALA A 279 -6.84 3.70 5.76
CA ALA A 279 -5.68 4.28 6.45
C ALA A 279 -4.39 3.96 5.69
N ALA A 280 -3.40 4.85 5.78
CA ALA A 280 -2.09 4.61 5.19
C ALA A 280 -0.96 5.00 6.16
N THR A 281 0.16 4.30 6.04
CA THR A 281 1.40 4.62 6.76
C THR A 281 2.63 4.28 5.92
N ASN A 282 3.70 5.04 6.12
CA ASN A 282 5.02 4.76 5.56
C ASN A 282 5.94 4.01 6.55
N ARG A 283 5.46 3.80 7.78
CA ARG A 283 6.16 3.05 8.83
C ARG A 283 5.66 1.62 8.87
N ASP A 284 6.45 0.72 9.46
CA ASP A 284 5.96 -0.58 9.88
C ASP A 284 4.91 -0.38 10.99
N PRO A 285 3.66 -0.86 10.82
CA PRO A 285 2.61 -0.62 11.79
C PRO A 285 2.87 -1.30 13.15
N GLU A 286 3.47 -2.48 13.16
CA GLU A 286 3.78 -3.22 14.39
C GLU A 286 4.89 -2.49 15.17
N GLN A 287 5.91 -2.03 14.46
CA GLN A 287 6.94 -1.20 15.06
C GLN A 287 6.38 0.13 15.60
N ALA A 288 5.43 0.75 14.89
CA ALA A 288 4.76 1.97 15.35
C ALA A 288 3.95 1.74 16.64
N VAL A 289 3.36 0.54 16.80
CA VAL A 289 2.69 0.16 18.06
C VAL A 289 3.71 0.02 19.19
N LEU A 290 4.84 -0.64 18.96
CA LEU A 290 5.91 -0.78 19.96
C LEU A 290 6.50 0.57 20.37
N GLU A 291 6.60 1.51 19.45
CA GLU A 291 7.08 2.88 19.71
C GLU A 291 6.01 3.78 20.36
N GLY A 292 4.80 3.29 20.59
CA GLY A 292 3.68 4.07 21.15
C GLY A 292 3.13 5.15 20.21
N LYS A 293 3.44 5.10 18.91
CA LYS A 293 2.90 6.02 17.89
C LYS A 293 1.54 5.61 17.36
N LEU A 294 1.22 4.32 17.47
CA LEU A 294 -0.07 3.76 17.09
C LEU A 294 -0.62 2.89 18.24
N ARG A 295 -1.87 3.08 18.61
CA ARG A 295 -2.52 2.24 19.63
C ARG A 295 -2.81 0.86 19.04
N LEU A 296 -2.60 -0.17 19.83
CA LEU A 296 -2.82 -1.57 19.40
C LEU A 296 -4.30 -1.84 19.06
N ASP A 297 -5.23 -1.30 19.83
CA ASP A 297 -6.67 -1.44 19.60
C ASP A 297 -7.10 -0.80 18.27
N LEU A 298 -6.61 0.40 17.98
CA LEU A 298 -6.85 1.08 16.71
C LEU A 298 -6.19 0.33 15.53
N TYR A 299 -4.96 -0.16 15.71
CA TYR A 299 -4.28 -0.96 14.70
C TYR A 299 -5.15 -2.16 14.26
N HIS A 300 -5.65 -2.95 15.21
CA HIS A 300 -6.51 -4.09 14.88
C HIS A 300 -7.81 -3.69 14.18
N ARG A 301 -8.36 -2.52 14.50
CA ARG A 301 -9.60 -2.03 13.87
C ARG A 301 -9.37 -1.49 12.46
N LEU A 302 -8.22 -0.91 12.17
CA LEU A 302 -7.85 -0.41 10.84
C LEU A 302 -7.28 -1.50 9.95
N ASN A 303 -6.49 -2.42 10.51
CA ASN A 303 -5.77 -3.48 9.78
C ASN A 303 -6.64 -4.72 9.51
N VAL A 304 -7.90 -4.48 9.08
CA VAL A 304 -8.80 -5.57 8.67
C VAL A 304 -8.31 -6.19 7.37
N PHE A 305 -7.92 -5.35 6.41
CA PHE A 305 -7.36 -5.82 5.15
C PHE A 305 -6.07 -5.03 4.83
N PRO A 306 -4.89 -5.59 5.13
CA PRO A 306 -3.62 -4.96 4.78
C PRO A 306 -3.31 -5.10 3.30
N ILE A 307 -2.80 -4.02 2.70
CA ILE A 307 -2.24 -4.02 1.35
C ILE A 307 -0.87 -3.35 1.41
N SER A 308 0.18 -4.08 1.06
CA SER A 308 1.54 -3.57 1.01
C SER A 308 1.88 -3.12 -0.40
N LEU A 309 2.22 -1.84 -0.57
CA LEU A 309 2.68 -1.30 -1.84
C LEU A 309 4.20 -1.48 -1.94
N PRO A 310 4.68 -2.24 -2.94
CA PRO A 310 6.11 -2.45 -3.10
C PRO A 310 6.82 -1.12 -3.45
N PRO A 311 8.06 -0.91 -3.02
CA PRO A 311 8.87 0.22 -3.46
C PRO A 311 9.19 0.11 -4.95
N LEU A 312 9.49 1.24 -5.59
CA LEU A 312 9.66 1.28 -7.06
C LEU A 312 10.81 0.40 -7.57
N ARG A 313 11.87 0.24 -6.77
CA ARG A 313 13.01 -0.65 -7.06
C ARG A 313 12.62 -2.13 -7.20
N ASP A 314 11.51 -2.55 -6.58
CA ASP A 314 11.01 -3.93 -6.60
C ASP A 314 9.94 -4.15 -7.68
N ARG A 315 9.62 -3.11 -8.48
CA ARG A 315 8.63 -3.15 -9.56
C ARG A 315 9.23 -3.38 -10.95
N GLY A 316 10.53 -3.67 -11.04
CA GLY A 316 11.21 -3.99 -12.29
C GLY A 316 10.94 -2.96 -13.40
N LYS A 317 10.37 -3.39 -14.53
CA LYS A 317 10.13 -2.54 -15.70
C LYS A 317 9.04 -1.46 -15.50
N ASP A 318 8.34 -1.43 -14.38
CA ASP A 318 7.35 -0.38 -14.13
C ASP A 318 7.97 1.02 -14.04
N VAL A 319 9.28 1.11 -13.73
CA VAL A 319 10.02 2.37 -13.76
C VAL A 319 9.96 3.01 -15.13
N GLU A 320 10.24 2.24 -16.21
CA GLU A 320 10.20 2.73 -17.58
C GLU A 320 8.75 3.09 -17.99
N LEU A 321 7.80 2.22 -17.65
CA LEU A 321 6.38 2.43 -17.93
C LEU A 321 5.84 3.72 -17.30
N LEU A 322 6.16 3.96 -16.02
CA LEU A 322 5.77 5.16 -15.29
C LEU A 322 6.45 6.41 -15.84
N ALA A 323 7.76 6.34 -16.11
CA ALA A 323 8.50 7.46 -16.67
C ALA A 323 7.93 7.90 -18.02
N GLN A 324 7.64 6.93 -18.92
CA GLN A 324 7.04 7.20 -20.22
C GLN A 324 5.64 7.82 -20.04
N ALA A 325 4.79 7.26 -19.18
CA ALA A 325 3.45 7.80 -18.95
C ALA A 325 3.48 9.25 -18.41
N PHE A 326 4.40 9.58 -17.51
CA PHE A 326 4.56 10.95 -17.03
C PHE A 326 5.08 11.89 -18.12
N LEU A 327 5.96 11.42 -18.98
CA LEU A 327 6.46 12.21 -20.12
C LEU A 327 5.33 12.47 -21.12
N ASP A 328 4.52 11.44 -21.42
CA ASP A 328 3.38 11.56 -22.34
C ASP A 328 2.35 12.55 -21.80
N GLU A 329 2.03 12.50 -20.50
CA GLU A 329 1.15 13.47 -19.84
C GLU A 329 1.68 14.91 -19.97
N LEU A 330 2.99 15.10 -19.82
CA LEU A 330 3.61 16.42 -19.98
C LEU A 330 3.62 16.86 -21.44
N ASN A 331 3.88 15.95 -22.37
CA ASN A 331 3.83 16.23 -23.82
C ASN A 331 2.42 16.68 -24.25
N GLU A 332 1.38 15.99 -23.81
CA GLU A 332 -0.01 16.37 -24.08
C GLU A 332 -0.32 17.77 -23.51
N ARG A 333 0.03 17.99 -22.25
CA ARG A 333 -0.23 19.25 -21.54
C ARG A 333 0.47 20.46 -22.18
N HIS A 334 1.68 20.27 -22.69
CA HIS A 334 2.52 21.33 -23.26
C HIS A 334 2.58 21.29 -24.80
N SER A 335 1.83 20.38 -25.45
CA SER A 335 1.82 20.17 -26.92
C SER A 335 3.24 19.95 -27.48
N THR A 336 4.04 19.13 -26.80
CA THR A 336 5.41 18.75 -27.20
C THR A 336 5.48 17.27 -27.59
N LYS A 337 6.58 16.83 -28.21
CA LYS A 337 6.82 15.43 -28.64
C LYS A 337 8.16 14.91 -28.14
N LYS A 338 8.48 15.18 -26.88
CA LYS A 338 9.74 14.77 -26.26
C LYS A 338 9.77 13.27 -26.01
N HIS A 339 10.95 12.64 -26.07
CA HIS A 339 11.12 11.22 -25.79
C HIS A 339 12.43 10.94 -25.06
N PHE A 340 12.49 9.83 -24.32
CA PHE A 340 13.71 9.39 -23.66
C PHE A 340 14.63 8.65 -24.63
N PRO A 341 15.93 9.02 -24.72
CA PRO A 341 16.93 8.22 -25.45
C PRO A 341 17.20 6.89 -24.73
N ALA A 342 17.70 5.89 -25.44
CA ALA A 342 17.95 4.55 -24.89
C ALA A 342 18.87 4.58 -23.66
N SER A 343 19.92 5.40 -23.69
CA SER A 343 20.86 5.56 -22.56
C SER A 343 20.20 6.02 -21.25
N VAL A 344 19.08 6.72 -21.35
CA VAL A 344 18.31 7.18 -20.21
C VAL A 344 17.46 6.06 -19.63
N LYS A 345 16.91 5.19 -20.45
CA LYS A 345 16.12 4.05 -20.01
C LYS A 345 16.95 3.11 -19.13
N ASP A 346 18.18 2.78 -19.55
CA ASP A 346 19.08 1.94 -18.75
C ASP A 346 19.41 2.57 -17.39
N MET A 347 19.60 3.88 -17.38
CA MET A 347 19.86 4.60 -16.16
C MET A 347 18.63 4.66 -15.22
N LEU A 348 17.43 4.91 -15.76
CA LEU A 348 16.19 4.87 -14.99
C LEU A 348 16.02 3.52 -14.29
N MET A 349 16.37 2.42 -14.94
CA MET A 349 16.30 1.07 -14.42
C MET A 349 17.36 0.75 -13.37
N SER A 350 18.51 1.40 -13.42
CA SER A 350 19.63 1.13 -12.49
C SER A 350 19.55 1.94 -11.19
N TYR A 351 18.75 3.01 -11.15
CA TYR A 351 18.62 3.86 -9.97
C TYR A 351 17.62 3.31 -8.96
N PRO A 352 17.91 3.32 -7.65
CA PRO A 352 17.07 2.69 -6.62
C PRO A 352 15.80 3.48 -6.23
N TRP A 353 15.64 4.72 -6.69
CA TRP A 353 14.47 5.57 -6.44
C TRP A 353 14.04 5.65 -4.97
N PRO A 354 14.86 6.19 -4.06
CA PRO A 354 14.53 6.25 -2.63
C PRO A 354 13.24 7.06 -2.36
N GLY A 355 12.90 8.03 -3.19
CA GLY A 355 11.62 8.76 -3.17
C GLY A 355 10.53 8.13 -4.04
N ASN A 356 10.73 6.90 -4.53
CA ASN A 356 9.78 6.10 -5.27
C ASN A 356 9.15 6.85 -6.48
N VAL A 357 7.87 6.65 -6.74
CA VAL A 357 7.14 7.25 -7.87
C VAL A 357 7.09 8.79 -7.79
N ARG A 358 7.08 9.34 -6.57
CA ARG A 358 7.12 10.81 -6.37
C ARG A 358 8.43 11.40 -6.89
N GLU A 359 9.55 10.77 -6.59
CA GLU A 359 10.86 11.20 -7.08
C GLU A 359 10.95 11.03 -8.59
N LEU A 360 10.52 9.90 -9.13
CA LEU A 360 10.49 9.64 -10.58
C LEU A 360 9.67 10.70 -11.32
N LYS A 361 8.47 11.04 -10.83
CA LYS A 361 7.61 12.06 -11.43
C LYS A 361 8.29 13.44 -11.44
N ASN A 362 8.88 13.83 -10.31
CA ASN A 362 9.62 15.09 -10.20
C ASN A 362 10.83 15.13 -11.13
N TYR A 363 11.51 13.99 -11.29
CA TYR A 363 12.62 13.83 -12.18
C TYR A 363 12.20 14.04 -13.65
N VAL A 364 11.15 13.34 -14.12
CA VAL A 364 10.62 13.47 -15.49
C VAL A 364 10.18 14.92 -15.76
N GLN A 365 9.52 15.55 -14.78
CA GLN A 365 9.10 16.94 -14.91
C GLN A 365 10.30 17.90 -15.08
N ARG A 366 11.34 17.74 -14.26
CA ARG A 366 12.59 18.54 -14.41
C ARG A 366 13.24 18.31 -15.75
N ALA A 367 13.35 17.05 -16.18
CA ALA A 367 13.93 16.70 -17.45
C ALA A 367 13.14 17.31 -18.63
N HIS A 368 11.82 17.29 -18.57
CA HIS A 368 10.95 17.91 -19.56
C HIS A 368 11.17 19.44 -19.63
N ILE A 369 11.31 20.12 -18.48
CA ILE A 369 11.56 21.57 -18.44
C ILE A 369 12.94 21.92 -19.01
N MET A 370 13.97 21.13 -18.63
CA MET A 370 15.37 21.41 -19.03
C MET A 370 15.67 21.12 -20.49
N SER A 371 14.86 20.32 -21.18
CA SER A 371 15.08 19.93 -22.58
C SER A 371 14.79 21.00 -23.63
N GLY A 372 14.53 22.25 -23.21
CA GLY A 372 14.30 23.37 -24.11
C GLY A 372 12.90 23.45 -24.72
N ALA A 373 12.61 24.60 -25.37
CA ALA A 373 11.29 24.90 -25.94
C ALA A 373 11.09 24.47 -27.39
N ASP A 374 12.09 23.86 -28.06
CA ASP A 374 11.98 23.47 -29.46
C ASP A 374 10.95 22.35 -29.64
N SER A 375 9.75 22.78 -30.02
CA SER A 375 8.54 21.95 -30.07
C SER A 375 8.47 21.00 -31.28
N ASP A 376 9.34 21.11 -32.26
CA ASP A 376 9.23 20.40 -33.55
C ASP A 376 10.34 19.41 -33.85
N SER A 377 11.32 19.28 -33.01
CA SER A 377 12.34 18.24 -33.15
C SER A 377 12.13 17.14 -32.10
N THR A 378 12.46 15.92 -32.44
CA THR A 378 12.72 14.80 -31.54
C THR A 378 13.74 15.23 -30.46
N ALA A 379 13.36 16.16 -29.60
CA ALA A 379 14.22 16.68 -28.56
C ALA A 379 14.40 15.59 -27.50
N THR A 380 15.55 14.98 -27.53
CA THR A 380 16.05 14.12 -26.47
C THR A 380 16.04 14.91 -25.18
N VAL A 381 15.36 14.41 -24.17
CA VAL A 381 15.38 14.98 -22.82
C VAL A 381 16.79 14.81 -22.26
N PRO A 382 17.63 15.85 -22.17
CA PRO A 382 18.95 15.69 -21.58
C PRO A 382 18.78 15.44 -20.09
N LEU A 383 19.21 14.27 -19.67
CA LEU A 383 19.20 13.85 -18.29
C LEU A 383 20.53 14.17 -17.64
N GLN A 384 20.66 15.37 -17.13
CA GLN A 384 21.54 15.58 -16.00
C GLN A 384 20.77 15.19 -14.73
N ILE A 385 20.75 13.88 -14.42
CA ILE A 385 20.59 13.52 -13.03
C ILE A 385 21.86 14.04 -12.37
N THR A 386 21.75 15.17 -11.71
CA THR A 386 22.51 15.31 -10.51
C THR A 386 21.87 14.30 -9.54
N LEU A 387 22.22 13.01 -9.73
CA LEU A 387 22.33 12.14 -8.61
C LEU A 387 23.25 12.94 -7.68
N SER A 388 22.70 13.68 -6.75
CA SER A 388 23.25 13.59 -5.42
C SER A 388 23.18 12.09 -5.16
N LYS A 389 24.18 11.32 -5.70
CA LYS A 389 24.69 10.18 -4.95
C LYS A 389 24.59 10.72 -3.54
N PRO A 390 23.81 10.15 -2.59
CA PRO A 390 24.18 10.37 -1.22
C PRO A 390 25.65 10.16 -1.33
N ALA A 391 26.44 11.26 -1.20
CA ALA A 391 27.87 11.17 -1.35
C ALA A 391 28.13 9.87 -0.63
N ALA A 392 28.55 8.85 -1.38
CA ALA A 392 28.93 7.63 -0.73
C ALA A 392 29.94 8.18 0.23
N GLY A 393 29.39 8.67 1.32
CA GLY A 393 30.10 9.03 2.50
C GLY A 393 30.74 7.72 2.73
N THR A 394 31.98 7.67 2.39
CA THR A 394 32.82 6.51 2.49
C THR A 394 32.49 6.02 3.87
N ALA A 395 31.54 5.09 3.98
CA ALA A 395 31.22 4.48 5.25
C ALA A 395 32.46 3.70 5.55
N ILE A 396 33.24 4.18 6.48
CA ILE A 396 34.40 3.46 6.95
C ILE A 396 33.86 2.30 7.75
N THR A 397 33.89 1.11 7.17
CA THR A 397 33.46 -0.11 7.87
C THR A 397 34.63 -0.55 8.75
N ILE A 398 34.54 -0.30 10.04
CA ILE A 398 35.52 -0.72 11.02
C ILE A 398 35.08 -2.09 11.56
N PRO A 399 35.86 -3.18 11.33
CA PRO A 399 35.54 -4.51 11.85
C PRO A 399 35.49 -4.53 13.36
N PHE A 400 34.63 -5.35 13.96
CA PHE A 400 34.62 -5.59 15.40
C PHE A 400 35.95 -6.18 15.84
N GLY A 401 36.57 -5.60 16.90
CA GLY A 401 37.89 -6.00 17.41
C GLY A 401 39.04 -5.14 16.90
N THR A 402 38.80 -4.16 16.01
CA THR A 402 39.82 -3.16 15.62
C THR A 402 40.19 -2.29 16.82
N SER A 403 41.47 -2.05 17.04
CA SER A 403 41.94 -1.16 18.11
C SER A 403 41.46 0.28 17.89
N LEU A 404 41.25 1.03 18.96
CA LEU A 404 40.83 2.43 18.88
C LEU A 404 41.80 3.29 18.06
N ALA A 405 43.12 3.00 18.18
CA ALA A 405 44.16 3.69 17.43
C ALA A 405 44.04 3.46 15.92
N GLU A 406 43.78 2.23 15.49
CA GLU A 406 43.60 1.90 14.08
C GLU A 406 42.29 2.45 13.52
N ALA A 407 41.21 2.45 14.30
CA ALA A 407 39.94 3.07 13.94
C ALA A 407 40.08 4.60 13.74
N ASP A 408 40.83 5.24 14.62
CA ASP A 408 41.13 6.68 14.59
C ASP A 408 41.99 7.02 13.35
N ARG A 409 42.99 6.19 13.06
CA ARG A 409 43.84 6.32 11.86
C ARG A 409 43.00 6.26 10.56
N GLN A 410 42.17 5.24 10.42
CA GLN A 410 41.30 5.07 9.24
C GLN A 410 40.34 6.25 9.08
N LEU A 411 39.75 6.71 10.16
CA LEU A 411 38.82 7.86 10.15
C LEU A 411 39.54 9.15 9.74
N ILE A 412 40.70 9.42 10.27
CA ILE A 412 41.48 10.62 9.97
C ILE A 412 41.94 10.64 8.50
N LEU A 413 42.52 9.51 8.01
CA LEU A 413 43.01 9.42 6.64
C LEU A 413 41.89 9.54 5.62
N ALA A 414 40.78 8.85 5.81
CA ALA A 414 39.63 8.93 4.92
C ALA A 414 38.99 10.33 4.92
N THR A 415 38.87 10.99 6.06
CA THR A 415 38.37 12.36 6.15
C THR A 415 39.31 13.35 5.44
N LEU A 416 40.60 13.17 5.55
CA LEU A 416 41.59 14.00 4.86
C LEU A 416 41.51 13.83 3.35
N GLU A 417 41.38 12.60 2.87
CA GLU A 417 41.18 12.28 1.45
C GLU A 417 39.89 12.88 0.91
N GLN A 418 38.77 12.76 1.65
CA GLN A 418 37.50 13.36 1.32
C GLN A 418 37.55 14.89 1.24
N CYS A 419 38.40 15.52 2.04
CA CYS A 419 38.66 16.97 2.02
C CYS A 419 39.69 17.39 0.95
N GLY A 420 40.09 16.49 0.03
CA GLY A 420 41.11 16.80 -0.98
C GLY A 420 42.46 17.21 -0.40
N GLY A 421 42.85 16.69 0.78
CA GLY A 421 44.07 17.00 1.47
C GLY A 421 44.08 18.32 2.30
N VAL A 422 42.96 19.02 2.35
CA VAL A 422 42.83 20.30 3.10
C VAL A 422 42.69 20.03 4.59
N LYS A 423 43.84 20.10 5.32
CA LYS A 423 43.91 19.76 6.73
C LYS A 423 43.04 20.59 7.67
N THR A 424 42.86 21.88 7.37
CA THR A 424 42.00 22.77 8.16
C THR A 424 40.56 22.28 8.15
N ARG A 425 40.03 21.93 6.96
CA ARG A 425 38.66 21.43 6.79
C ARG A 425 38.48 20.03 7.39
N ALA A 426 39.50 19.17 7.28
CA ALA A 426 39.48 17.85 7.89
C ALA A 426 39.46 17.95 9.44
N ALA A 427 40.23 18.86 10.03
CA ALA A 427 40.21 19.08 11.47
C ALA A 427 38.88 19.56 11.99
N GLU A 428 38.21 20.48 11.26
CA GLU A 428 36.84 20.94 11.58
C GLU A 428 35.83 19.82 11.56
N ILE A 429 35.84 18.97 10.52
CA ILE A 429 34.91 17.83 10.39
C ILE A 429 35.14 16.79 11.49
N LEU A 430 36.39 16.52 11.83
CA LEU A 430 36.79 15.59 12.89
C LEU A 430 36.57 16.13 14.30
N GLY A 431 36.26 17.42 14.45
CA GLY A 431 36.10 18.06 15.76
C GLY A 431 37.38 18.15 16.59
N ILE A 432 38.57 18.12 15.95
CA ILE A 432 39.88 18.18 16.62
C ILE A 432 40.62 19.45 16.22
N SER A 433 41.61 19.84 17.06
CA SER A 433 42.46 20.98 16.71
C SER A 433 43.37 20.65 15.52
N LEU A 434 43.70 21.64 14.70
CA LEU A 434 44.64 21.49 13.59
C LEU A 434 46.00 20.95 14.06
N LYS A 435 46.46 21.34 15.27
CA LYS A 435 47.68 20.84 15.89
C LYS A 435 47.58 19.35 16.23
N THR A 436 46.44 18.89 16.73
CA THR A 436 46.16 17.50 17.01
C THR A 436 46.19 16.64 15.73
N LEU A 437 45.58 17.14 14.66
CA LEU A 437 45.63 16.47 13.37
C LEU A 437 47.04 16.34 12.81
N TYR A 438 47.87 17.38 12.91
CA TYR A 438 49.23 17.33 12.47
C TYR A 438 50.07 16.29 13.26
N ASN A 439 49.93 16.26 14.60
CA ASN A 439 50.65 15.31 15.44
C ASN A 439 50.28 13.86 15.07
N ARG A 440 49.01 13.57 14.88
CA ARG A 440 48.52 12.24 14.46
C ARG A 440 49.03 11.83 13.07
N LEU A 441 49.04 12.75 12.09
CA LEU A 441 49.60 12.46 10.77
C LEU A 441 51.11 12.20 10.78
N VAL A 442 51.85 12.84 11.68
CA VAL A 442 53.30 12.56 11.86
C VAL A 442 53.49 11.19 12.49
N GLU A 443 52.71 10.84 13.51
CA GLU A 443 52.72 9.53 14.15
C GLU A 443 52.45 8.40 13.13
N TYR A 444 51.40 8.54 12.31
CA TYR A 444 51.06 7.58 11.24
C TYR A 444 52.10 7.50 10.12
N GLY A 445 52.86 8.57 9.86
CA GLY A 445 53.95 8.59 8.87
C GLY A 445 55.24 7.91 9.39
N ASN A 446 55.45 7.86 10.71
CA ASN A 446 56.55 7.13 11.32
C ASN A 446 56.28 5.62 11.41
N ASP A 447 55.03 5.21 11.74
CA ASP A 447 54.64 3.79 11.75
C ASP A 447 54.80 3.13 10.36
N ALA A 448 54.54 3.88 9.28
CA ALA A 448 54.71 3.38 7.92
C ALA A 448 56.19 3.17 7.48
N ARG A 449 57.15 3.75 8.22
CA ARG A 449 58.56 3.53 7.99
C ARG A 449 59.11 2.34 8.78
N GLU A 450 58.56 2.08 9.97
CA GLU A 450 58.97 0.91 10.78
C GLU A 450 58.43 -0.41 10.17
N ASP A 451 57.25 -0.42 9.60
CA ASP A 451 56.69 -1.59 8.86
C ASP A 451 57.43 -1.85 7.54
N GLY A 452 58.01 -0.84 6.90
CA GLY A 452 58.85 -0.96 5.69
C GLY A 452 60.20 -1.60 5.94
N ASP A 453 60.85 -1.25 7.04
CA ASP A 453 62.18 -1.81 7.41
C ASP A 453 62.08 -3.27 7.89
N ALA A 454 61.00 -3.65 8.60
CA ALA A 454 60.79 -5.03 9.02
C ALA A 454 60.50 -6.01 7.86
N ALA A 455 59.94 -5.52 6.74
CA ALA A 455 59.70 -6.32 5.53
C ALA A 455 60.97 -6.55 4.68
N ASP A 456 61.96 -5.65 4.76
CA ASP A 456 63.20 -5.77 4.00
C ASP A 456 64.26 -6.65 4.74
N GLU A 457 64.25 -6.64 6.09
CA GLU A 457 65.10 -7.58 6.88
C GLU A 457 64.66 -9.04 6.75
N SER A 458 63.37 -9.32 6.57
CA SER A 458 62.88 -10.70 6.36
C SER A 458 63.20 -11.25 4.97
N ARG A 459 63.46 -10.39 3.98
CA ARG A 459 63.89 -10.78 2.61
C ARG A 459 65.41 -11.02 2.51
N ALA A 460 66.18 -10.43 3.41
CA ALA A 460 67.63 -10.61 3.43
C ALA A 460 68.09 -11.92 4.08
N LEU A 461 67.24 -12.56 4.90
CA LEU A 461 67.56 -13.79 5.62
C LEU A 461 67.05 -15.09 4.99
N GLY A 462 66.31 -15.00 3.88
CA GLY A 462 65.71 -16.14 3.17
C GLY A 462 66.48 -16.64 1.93
N GLY A 463 67.73 -16.17 1.70
CA GLY A 463 68.51 -16.48 0.50
C GLY A 463 69.85 -17.17 0.75
N ALA A 464 69.88 -18.20 1.62
CA ALA A 464 71.01 -19.12 1.70
C ALA A 464 70.59 -20.38 2.44
N VAL A 465 70.16 -21.40 1.71
CA VAL A 465 70.48 -22.84 1.75
C VAL A 465 69.82 -23.49 0.55
#